data_bb4681a40e7f942c0addf4ad21d36830
#
_entry.id   bb4681a40e7f942c0addf4ad21d36830
#
_cell.length_a   1.000
_cell.length_b   1.000
_cell.length_c   1.000
_cell.angle_alpha   90.00
_cell.angle_beta   90.00
_cell.angle_gamma   90.00
#
_symmetry.space_group_name_H-M   'P 1'
#
loop_
_entity.id
_entity.type
_entity.pdbx_description
1 polymer ?
#
loop_
_entity_poly.entity_id
_entity_poly.type
_entity_poly.pdbx_seq_one_letter_code
_entity_poly.pdbx_strand_id
1 'polypeptide(L)'
;MNFKMNANRSAYVSAAREVLGESVVQISRDDIRQISEETGLPSPQWMTSSMELRKSRGLFWLPNEDGTYGTEKRLSAEDSSKVYQAAADSVVAMAPRAIEVLEEQDSYVPEKFVGYVPWGNFNTIRDVVKSKIFYPMFVTGMSGNGKTLMVKETCARLNREFVRANITIETDEDDLLGGFRLMNGETVWHDGPVIMAMKRGAVLLLDEIDLASNKIMCLQPILEGSSIYIKKIGKWVHPKKGFTVIATANTKGQGSDDGRFIGTNVMNESFLERFPVTVEQTYPTNKIEEKILNNELLKNDRTDGEFVLNLVKWADVIRKTFMDGGVDEIISTRRLVHIIGAFSIFDNKMKAIEMCVSRFDSETKDSFLDLYTKVDAGVSVEELTSKSEEEEEDEEEINDEGDF
;
A
#
# COMPACT_ATOMS: atom_id res chain seq x y z
N MET A 1 22.01 -10.92 -44.41
CA MET A 1 23.28 -10.15 -44.58
C MET A 1 24.41 -11.07 -44.19
N ASN A 2 25.57 -11.04 -44.88
CA ASN A 2 26.64 -11.99 -44.70
C ASN A 2 27.90 -11.25 -44.22
N PHE A 3 28.41 -11.56 -43.04
CA PHE A 3 29.62 -10.99 -42.48
C PHE A 3 30.81 -11.94 -42.70
N LYS A 4 31.97 -11.41 -43.06
CA LYS A 4 33.13 -12.24 -43.35
C LYS A 4 33.71 -12.91 -42.07
N MET A 5 33.52 -14.20 -41.96
CA MET A 5 34.02 -15.01 -40.84
C MET A 5 35.47 -15.50 -41.08
N ASN A 6 36.19 -15.72 -40.01
CA ASN A 6 37.50 -16.38 -39.96
C ASN A 6 37.61 -17.24 -38.68
N ALA A 7 38.63 -18.08 -38.56
CA ALA A 7 38.77 -19.03 -37.46
C ALA A 7 38.62 -18.38 -36.08
N ASN A 8 39.24 -17.21 -35.82
CA ASN A 8 39.17 -16.52 -34.54
C ASN A 8 37.77 -15.94 -34.25
N ARG A 9 37.07 -15.47 -35.28
CA ARG A 9 35.69 -14.96 -35.16
C ARG A 9 34.72 -16.09 -34.90
N SER A 10 34.88 -17.23 -35.60
CA SER A 10 34.06 -18.41 -35.36
C SER A 10 34.28 -18.99 -33.96
N ALA A 11 35.52 -19.04 -33.46
CA ALA A 11 35.81 -19.46 -32.11
C ALA A 11 35.12 -18.57 -31.05
N TYR A 12 35.12 -17.24 -31.26
CA TYR A 12 34.39 -16.32 -30.37
C TYR A 12 32.87 -16.53 -30.41
N VAL A 13 32.31 -16.76 -31.59
CA VAL A 13 30.86 -17.01 -31.75
C VAL A 13 30.47 -18.33 -31.07
N SER A 14 31.25 -19.39 -31.22
CA SER A 14 30.98 -20.65 -30.55
C SER A 14 31.09 -20.50 -29.03
N ALA A 15 32.11 -19.82 -28.50
CA ALA A 15 32.24 -19.52 -27.09
C ALA A 15 31.07 -18.65 -26.55
N ALA A 16 30.63 -17.66 -27.32
CA ALA A 16 29.51 -16.83 -26.95
C ALA A 16 28.19 -17.63 -26.83
N ARG A 17 28.00 -18.64 -27.70
CA ARG A 17 26.84 -19.54 -27.63
C ARG A 17 26.92 -20.55 -26.51
N GLU A 18 28.10 -20.98 -26.16
CA GLU A 18 28.31 -21.88 -25.01
C GLU A 18 28.00 -21.17 -23.68
N VAL A 19 28.38 -19.90 -23.55
CA VAL A 19 28.16 -19.10 -22.35
C VAL A 19 26.70 -18.59 -22.24
N LEU A 20 26.13 -18.08 -23.33
CA LEU A 20 24.85 -17.40 -23.33
C LEU A 20 23.68 -18.25 -23.86
N GLY A 21 23.98 -19.43 -24.40
CA GLY A 21 22.99 -20.36 -25.00
C GLY A 21 22.98 -20.36 -26.54
N GLU A 22 22.66 -21.51 -27.14
CA GLU A 22 22.73 -21.74 -28.59
C GLU A 22 21.80 -20.85 -29.44
N SER A 23 20.75 -20.35 -28.86
CA SER A 23 19.73 -19.54 -29.55
C SER A 23 20.05 -18.03 -29.59
N VAL A 24 21.14 -17.59 -29.01
CA VAL A 24 21.50 -16.17 -28.92
C VAL A 24 21.87 -15.63 -30.29
N VAL A 25 21.14 -14.59 -30.74
CA VAL A 25 21.33 -13.90 -32.02
C VAL A 25 21.87 -12.48 -31.88
N GLN A 26 21.91 -11.98 -30.65
CA GLN A 26 22.40 -10.63 -30.35
C GLN A 26 23.01 -10.60 -28.95
N ILE A 27 24.05 -9.75 -28.76
CA ILE A 27 24.75 -9.61 -27.50
C ILE A 27 24.95 -8.14 -27.11
N SER A 28 24.91 -7.86 -25.84
CA SER A 28 25.18 -6.55 -25.24
C SER A 28 26.68 -6.39 -24.91
N ARG A 29 27.07 -5.21 -24.42
CA ARG A 29 28.43 -4.99 -23.91
C ARG A 29 28.69 -5.75 -22.61
N ASP A 30 27.67 -5.99 -21.80
CA ASP A 30 27.80 -6.75 -20.57
C ASP A 30 27.98 -8.25 -20.87
N ASP A 31 27.24 -8.78 -21.87
CA ASP A 31 27.46 -10.14 -22.37
C ASP A 31 28.85 -10.34 -22.92
N ILE A 32 29.39 -9.36 -23.67
CA ILE A 32 30.77 -9.40 -24.15
C ILE A 32 31.78 -9.47 -23.00
N ARG A 33 31.54 -8.76 -21.89
CA ARG A 33 32.39 -8.81 -20.72
C ARG A 33 32.31 -10.18 -20.05
N GLN A 34 31.10 -10.72 -19.86
CA GLN A 34 30.87 -12.04 -19.30
C GLN A 34 31.55 -13.12 -20.10
N ILE A 35 31.43 -13.12 -21.43
CA ILE A 35 32.14 -14.08 -22.33
C ILE A 35 33.65 -13.99 -22.13
N SER A 36 34.20 -12.77 -22.07
CA SER A 36 35.64 -12.58 -21.89
C SER A 36 36.12 -13.05 -20.53
N GLU A 37 35.35 -12.88 -19.48
CA GLU A 37 35.68 -13.36 -18.11
C GLU A 37 35.62 -14.87 -18.01
N GLU A 38 34.61 -15.52 -18.60
CA GLU A 38 34.44 -16.98 -18.51
C GLU A 38 35.33 -17.77 -19.46
N THR A 39 35.63 -17.24 -20.65
CA THR A 39 36.38 -17.97 -21.67
C THR A 39 37.84 -17.54 -21.82
N GLY A 40 38.22 -16.40 -21.21
CA GLY A 40 39.54 -15.79 -21.38
C GLY A 40 39.79 -15.19 -22.78
N LEU A 41 38.79 -15.15 -23.65
CA LEU A 41 38.93 -14.59 -24.98
C LEU A 41 38.93 -13.06 -24.95
N PRO A 42 39.76 -12.40 -25.78
CA PRO A 42 39.78 -10.95 -25.83
C PRO A 42 38.48 -10.39 -26.39
N SER A 43 38.09 -9.22 -25.89
CA SER A 43 36.90 -8.52 -26.36
C SER A 43 36.88 -8.37 -27.90
N PRO A 44 35.76 -8.66 -28.58
CA PRO A 44 35.69 -8.76 -30.04
C PRO A 44 35.63 -7.38 -30.68
N GLN A 45 36.74 -6.67 -30.82
CA GLN A 45 36.81 -5.34 -31.44
C GLN A 45 36.23 -5.34 -32.86
N TRP A 46 36.38 -6.46 -33.58
CA TRP A 46 35.81 -6.63 -34.95
C TRP A 46 34.28 -6.55 -34.96
N MET A 47 33.64 -6.89 -33.87
CA MET A 47 32.15 -6.78 -33.73
C MET A 47 31.75 -5.39 -33.21
N THR A 48 32.40 -4.90 -32.18
CA THR A 48 32.04 -3.63 -31.52
C THR A 48 32.38 -2.41 -32.39
N SER A 49 33.37 -2.52 -33.34
CA SER A 49 33.71 -1.48 -34.27
C SER A 49 32.95 -1.57 -35.62
N SER A 50 32.29 -2.70 -35.90
CA SER A 50 31.55 -2.90 -37.14
C SER A 50 30.20 -2.17 -37.11
N MET A 51 29.96 -1.29 -38.10
CA MET A 51 28.67 -0.68 -38.31
C MET A 51 27.62 -1.66 -38.82
N GLU A 52 28.03 -2.73 -39.51
CA GLU A 52 27.14 -3.76 -40.06
C GLU A 52 26.53 -4.64 -39.00
N LEU A 53 27.29 -4.93 -37.92
CA LEU A 53 26.82 -5.77 -36.82
C LEU A 53 26.15 -4.97 -35.70
N ARG A 54 26.16 -3.65 -35.80
CA ARG A 54 25.54 -2.77 -34.80
C ARG A 54 24.02 -2.72 -34.97
N LYS A 55 23.26 -3.24 -34.01
CA LYS A 55 21.78 -3.17 -34.00
C LYS A 55 21.28 -1.86 -33.37
N SER A 56 21.86 -1.46 -32.22
CA SER A 56 21.55 -0.22 -31.51
C SER A 56 22.70 0.21 -30.62
N ARG A 57 22.55 1.28 -29.84
CA ARG A 57 23.62 1.73 -28.92
C ARG A 57 23.93 0.66 -27.86
N GLY A 58 25.08 0.00 -28.00
CA GLY A 58 25.54 -1.03 -27.08
C GLY A 58 25.02 -2.46 -27.32
N LEU A 59 24.29 -2.69 -28.42
CA LEU A 59 23.75 -3.99 -28.80
C LEU A 59 24.24 -4.38 -30.20
N PHE A 60 24.73 -5.62 -30.35
CA PHE A 60 25.36 -6.12 -31.58
C PHE A 60 24.73 -7.43 -32.02
N TRP A 61 24.63 -7.63 -33.32
CA TRP A 61 24.25 -8.92 -33.88
C TRP A 61 25.42 -9.92 -33.71
N LEU A 62 25.10 -11.11 -33.21
CA LEU A 62 26.03 -12.23 -33.17
C LEU A 62 25.88 -13.00 -34.51
N PRO A 63 26.91 -13.04 -35.36
CA PRO A 63 26.83 -13.76 -36.63
C PRO A 63 26.71 -15.27 -36.40
N ASN A 64 26.13 -15.98 -37.34
CA ASN A 64 26.23 -17.44 -37.39
C ASN A 64 27.62 -17.87 -37.91
N GLU A 65 27.92 -19.16 -37.82
CA GLU A 65 29.20 -19.73 -38.29
C GLU A 65 29.40 -19.50 -39.80
N ASP A 66 28.34 -19.45 -40.59
CA ASP A 66 28.32 -19.11 -42.02
C ASP A 66 28.40 -17.59 -42.31
N GLY A 67 28.45 -16.76 -41.25
CA GLY A 67 28.51 -15.32 -41.32
C GLY A 67 27.16 -14.63 -41.52
N THR A 68 26.06 -15.33 -41.54
CA THR A 68 24.75 -14.74 -41.61
C THR A 68 24.39 -14.07 -40.29
N TYR A 69 23.72 -12.88 -40.31
CA TYR A 69 23.26 -12.14 -39.14
C TYR A 69 22.02 -11.32 -39.48
N GLY A 70 21.33 -10.88 -38.42
CA GLY A 70 20.18 -9.98 -38.56
C GLY A 70 18.91 -10.61 -39.14
N THR A 71 18.88 -11.93 -39.26
CA THR A 71 17.69 -12.68 -39.57
C THR A 71 17.23 -13.44 -38.31
N GLU A 72 16.19 -12.94 -37.65
CA GLU A 72 15.25 -13.88 -37.04
C GLU A 72 14.89 -14.87 -38.16
N LYS A 73 15.16 -16.18 -37.97
CA LYS A 73 14.66 -17.17 -38.93
C LYS A 73 13.19 -16.85 -39.15
N ARG A 74 12.83 -16.43 -40.38
CA ARG A 74 11.43 -16.42 -40.78
C ARG A 74 10.99 -17.86 -40.68
N LEU A 75 10.28 -18.18 -39.60
CA LEU A 75 9.61 -19.46 -39.42
C LEU A 75 8.79 -19.71 -40.70
N SER A 76 8.83 -20.92 -41.22
CA SER A 76 7.93 -21.34 -42.30
C SER A 76 6.49 -21.04 -41.87
N ALA A 77 5.58 -20.89 -42.80
CA ALA A 77 4.16 -20.68 -42.47
C ALA A 77 3.60 -21.73 -41.51
N GLU A 78 4.12 -22.99 -41.59
CA GLU A 78 3.79 -24.08 -40.69
C GLU A 78 4.41 -23.95 -39.31
N ASP A 79 5.67 -23.48 -39.21
CA ASP A 79 6.34 -23.24 -37.93
C ASP A 79 5.77 -21.99 -37.24
N SER A 80 5.42 -20.96 -38.03
CA SER A 80 4.71 -19.79 -37.50
C SER A 80 3.33 -20.19 -36.94
N SER A 81 2.59 -21.05 -37.65
CA SER A 81 1.31 -21.60 -37.17
C SER A 81 1.46 -22.36 -35.87
N LYS A 82 2.48 -23.21 -35.73
CA LYS A 82 2.76 -23.96 -34.50
C LYS A 82 3.18 -23.05 -33.33
N VAL A 83 3.99 -22.01 -33.56
CA VAL A 83 4.36 -21.02 -32.55
C VAL A 83 3.16 -20.17 -32.13
N TYR A 84 2.30 -19.77 -33.10
CA TYR A 84 1.05 -19.09 -32.78
C TYR A 84 0.08 -20.00 -32.04
N GLN A 85 0.00 -21.29 -32.39
CA GLN A 85 -0.82 -22.25 -31.68
C GLN A 85 -0.30 -22.51 -30.26
N ALA A 86 1.01 -22.71 -30.09
CA ALA A 86 1.64 -22.87 -28.77
C ALA A 86 1.52 -21.59 -27.91
N ALA A 87 1.62 -20.41 -28.50
CA ALA A 87 1.38 -19.15 -27.81
C ALA A 87 -0.11 -18.98 -27.45
N ALA A 88 -1.02 -19.35 -28.35
CA ALA A 88 -2.46 -19.36 -28.10
C ALA A 88 -2.80 -20.36 -26.99
N ASP A 89 -2.23 -21.58 -27.03
CA ASP A 89 -2.42 -22.60 -25.99
C ASP A 89 -1.82 -22.19 -24.65
N SER A 90 -0.69 -21.46 -24.64
CA SER A 90 -0.11 -20.90 -23.40
C SER A 90 -0.93 -19.73 -22.86
N VAL A 91 -1.53 -18.90 -23.71
CA VAL A 91 -2.47 -17.83 -23.33
C VAL A 91 -3.77 -18.44 -22.81
N VAL A 92 -4.29 -19.50 -23.46
CA VAL A 92 -5.47 -20.25 -23.00
C VAL A 92 -5.18 -20.98 -21.68
N ALA A 93 -3.95 -21.52 -21.49
CA ALA A 93 -3.55 -22.13 -20.21
C ALA A 93 -3.33 -21.10 -19.07
N MET A 94 -3.01 -19.84 -19.40
CA MET A 94 -2.96 -18.72 -18.44
C MET A 94 -4.34 -18.08 -18.20
N ALA A 95 -5.23 -18.13 -19.21
CA ALA A 95 -6.59 -17.58 -19.12
C ALA A 95 -7.41 -18.16 -17.95
N PRO A 96 -7.40 -19.48 -17.64
CA PRO A 96 -8.12 -20.01 -16.48
C PRO A 96 -7.65 -19.43 -15.15
N ARG A 97 -6.34 -19.17 -14.97
CA ARG A 97 -5.82 -18.53 -13.74
C ARG A 97 -6.17 -17.04 -13.65
N ALA A 98 -6.20 -16.33 -14.75
CA ALA A 98 -6.66 -14.95 -14.78
C ALA A 98 -8.19 -14.85 -14.60
N ILE A 99 -8.94 -15.84 -15.09
CA ILE A 99 -10.39 -15.96 -14.90
C ILE A 99 -10.72 -16.35 -13.45
N GLU A 100 -9.93 -17.22 -12.80
CA GLU A 100 -10.10 -17.56 -11.38
C GLU A 100 -9.86 -16.35 -10.45
N VAL A 101 -8.99 -15.43 -10.84
CA VAL A 101 -8.77 -14.15 -10.10
C VAL A 101 -9.91 -13.15 -10.34
N LEU A 102 -10.70 -13.33 -11.41
CA LEU A 102 -11.83 -12.48 -11.79
C LEU A 102 -13.20 -13.12 -11.52
N GLU A 103 -13.26 -14.36 -10.99
CA GLU A 103 -14.51 -14.90 -10.48
C GLU A 103 -15.01 -14.00 -9.36
N GLU A 104 -16.26 -13.53 -9.47
CA GLU A 104 -16.94 -12.84 -8.37
C GLU A 104 -16.84 -13.74 -7.14
N GLN A 105 -16.17 -13.27 -6.10
CA GLN A 105 -16.13 -14.01 -4.83
C GLN A 105 -17.57 -14.30 -4.41
N ASP A 106 -17.88 -15.52 -4.10
CA ASP A 106 -19.22 -15.93 -3.64
C ASP A 106 -19.67 -15.13 -2.42
N SER A 107 -18.73 -14.69 -1.60
CA SER A 107 -18.96 -13.88 -0.41
C SER A 107 -17.85 -12.85 -0.17
N TYR A 108 -18.24 -11.61 0.12
CA TYR A 108 -17.35 -10.53 0.55
C TYR A 108 -17.38 -10.31 2.07
N VAL A 109 -17.80 -11.30 2.85
CA VAL A 109 -17.73 -11.26 4.30
C VAL A 109 -16.27 -11.40 4.73
N PRO A 110 -15.69 -10.41 5.41
CA PRO A 110 -14.28 -10.49 5.80
C PRO A 110 -14.08 -11.52 6.92
N GLU A 111 -12.87 -12.07 6.96
CA GLU A 111 -12.45 -12.91 8.08
C GLU A 111 -12.28 -12.08 9.35
N LYS A 112 -12.61 -12.69 10.50
CA LYS A 112 -12.41 -12.07 11.82
C LYS A 112 -10.92 -11.95 12.12
N PHE A 113 -10.53 -10.78 12.61
CA PHE A 113 -9.16 -10.58 13.04
C PHE A 113 -8.94 -11.23 14.41
N VAL A 114 -8.07 -12.24 14.46
CA VAL A 114 -7.74 -12.98 15.68
C VAL A 114 -7.09 -12.03 16.69
N GLY A 115 -7.61 -11.98 17.91
CA GLY A 115 -7.10 -11.10 18.96
C GLY A 115 -7.57 -9.64 18.86
N TYR A 116 -8.54 -9.30 18.00
CA TYR A 116 -9.10 -7.95 17.96
C TYR A 116 -9.75 -7.54 19.28
N VAL A 117 -9.36 -6.39 19.77
CA VAL A 117 -9.94 -5.77 20.97
C VAL A 117 -10.81 -4.58 20.55
N PRO A 118 -12.12 -4.60 20.80
CA PRO A 118 -13.01 -3.45 20.50
C PRO A 118 -12.73 -2.27 21.43
N TRP A 119 -12.71 -1.06 20.84
CA TRP A 119 -12.65 0.19 21.61
C TRP A 119 -13.31 1.35 20.86
N GLY A 120 -13.41 2.50 21.51
CA GLY A 120 -13.93 3.74 20.93
C GLY A 120 -15.31 3.55 20.32
N ASN A 121 -15.45 3.91 19.04
CA ASN A 121 -16.73 3.92 18.36
C ASN A 121 -17.19 2.55 17.81
N PHE A 122 -16.53 1.44 18.21
CA PHE A 122 -16.87 0.11 17.72
C PHE A 122 -18.36 -0.24 17.91
N ASN A 123 -18.94 0.06 19.09
CA ASN A 123 -20.33 -0.26 19.37
C ASN A 123 -21.28 0.60 18.51
N THR A 124 -20.98 1.87 18.31
CA THR A 124 -21.76 2.78 17.49
C THR A 124 -21.81 2.28 16.03
N ILE A 125 -20.66 1.95 15.46
CA ILE A 125 -20.57 1.41 14.09
C ILE A 125 -21.29 0.05 14.02
N ARG A 126 -21.10 -0.82 15.02
CA ARG A 126 -21.78 -2.11 15.08
C ARG A 126 -23.31 -1.96 15.06
N ASP A 127 -23.86 -1.02 15.80
CA ASP A 127 -25.30 -0.84 15.91
C ASP A 127 -25.88 -0.30 14.59
N VAL A 128 -25.18 0.61 13.91
CA VAL A 128 -25.55 1.07 12.57
C VAL A 128 -25.50 -0.07 11.55
N VAL A 129 -24.41 -0.81 11.47
CA VAL A 129 -24.25 -1.93 10.52
C VAL A 129 -25.26 -3.04 10.80
N LYS A 130 -25.55 -3.33 12.06
CA LYS A 130 -26.54 -4.33 12.50
C LYS A 130 -27.95 -3.95 12.13
N SER A 131 -28.30 -2.67 12.16
CA SER A 131 -29.64 -2.18 11.85
C SER A 131 -30.08 -2.47 10.42
N LYS A 132 -29.14 -2.60 9.48
CA LYS A 132 -29.37 -2.68 8.03
C LYS A 132 -30.18 -1.52 7.45
N ILE A 133 -30.28 -0.41 8.19
CA ILE A 133 -30.83 0.84 7.72
C ILE A 133 -29.73 1.59 6.98
N PHE A 134 -30.09 2.23 5.88
CA PHE A 134 -29.15 3.12 5.18
C PHE A 134 -28.88 4.34 6.05
N TYR A 135 -27.66 4.44 6.57
CA TYR A 135 -27.24 5.52 7.44
C TYR A 135 -25.76 5.78 7.29
N PRO A 136 -25.34 6.67 6.39
CA PRO A 136 -23.95 6.98 6.14
C PRO A 136 -23.25 7.54 7.38
N MET A 137 -21.98 7.11 7.59
CA MET A 137 -21.17 7.55 8.72
C MET A 137 -19.82 8.08 8.24
N PHE A 138 -19.34 9.15 8.87
CA PHE A 138 -18.02 9.69 8.69
C PHE A 138 -17.17 9.42 9.94
N VAL A 139 -16.08 8.68 9.79
CA VAL A 139 -15.19 8.29 10.88
C VAL A 139 -13.85 9.00 10.71
N THR A 140 -13.61 9.99 11.54
CA THR A 140 -12.37 10.75 11.52
C THR A 140 -11.42 10.35 12.65
N GLY A 141 -10.19 10.85 12.62
CA GLY A 141 -9.19 10.69 13.68
C GLY A 141 -7.80 10.37 13.15
N MET A 142 -6.81 10.43 14.00
CA MET A 142 -5.39 10.29 13.68
C MET A 142 -5.06 9.00 12.92
N SER A 143 -3.98 9.02 12.14
CA SER A 143 -3.51 7.83 11.42
C SER A 143 -3.09 6.70 12.38
N GLY A 144 -3.34 5.45 11.99
CA GLY A 144 -2.91 4.27 12.74
C GLY A 144 -3.69 3.98 14.02
N ASN A 145 -4.85 4.61 14.23
CA ASN A 145 -5.75 4.37 15.37
C ASN A 145 -6.85 3.31 15.08
N GLY A 146 -6.76 2.57 13.98
CA GLY A 146 -7.60 1.40 13.71
C GLY A 146 -8.96 1.66 13.08
N LYS A 147 -9.25 2.84 12.52
CA LYS A 147 -10.55 3.17 11.85
C LYS A 147 -11.00 2.11 10.85
N THR A 148 -10.19 1.84 9.85
CA THR A 148 -10.45 0.87 8.78
C THR A 148 -10.66 -0.54 9.31
N LEU A 149 -9.79 -0.98 10.24
CA LEU A 149 -9.88 -2.30 10.86
C LEU A 149 -11.15 -2.45 11.68
N MET A 150 -11.58 -1.41 12.38
CA MET A 150 -12.80 -1.39 13.18
C MET A 150 -14.05 -1.64 12.32
N VAL A 151 -14.16 -1.00 11.16
CA VAL A 151 -15.29 -1.22 10.23
C VAL A 151 -15.25 -2.65 9.67
N LYS A 152 -14.08 -3.11 9.21
CA LYS A 152 -13.88 -4.46 8.69
C LYS A 152 -14.26 -5.51 9.72
N GLU A 153 -13.76 -5.39 10.93
CA GLU A 153 -14.03 -6.35 12.03
C GLU A 153 -15.51 -6.35 12.45
N THR A 154 -16.16 -5.18 12.42
CA THR A 154 -17.61 -5.08 12.66
C THR A 154 -18.38 -5.90 11.62
N CYS A 155 -18.03 -5.79 10.36
CA CYS A 155 -18.65 -6.56 9.28
C CYS A 155 -18.40 -8.07 9.45
N ALA A 156 -17.16 -8.45 9.79
CA ALA A 156 -16.79 -9.84 10.05
C ALA A 156 -17.63 -10.47 11.18
N ARG A 157 -17.78 -9.76 12.31
CA ARG A 157 -18.56 -10.25 13.46
C ARG A 157 -20.07 -10.34 13.20
N LEU A 158 -20.57 -9.45 12.34
CA LEU A 158 -21.99 -9.42 11.98
C LEU A 158 -22.32 -10.27 10.75
N ASN A 159 -21.34 -10.97 10.17
CA ASN A 159 -21.47 -11.73 8.92
C ASN A 159 -22.07 -10.86 7.80
N ARG A 160 -21.54 -9.63 7.65
CA ARG A 160 -21.95 -8.65 6.64
C ARG A 160 -20.89 -8.54 5.56
N GLU A 161 -21.33 -8.51 4.32
CA GLU A 161 -20.43 -8.23 3.20
C GLU A 161 -19.84 -6.82 3.32
N PHE A 162 -18.57 -6.71 2.98
CA PHE A 162 -17.75 -5.52 3.14
C PHE A 162 -16.97 -5.27 1.84
N VAL A 163 -17.15 -4.10 1.28
CA VAL A 163 -16.41 -3.65 0.09
C VAL A 163 -15.63 -2.40 0.45
N ARG A 164 -14.32 -2.40 0.23
CA ARG A 164 -13.46 -1.25 0.47
C ARG A 164 -13.06 -0.59 -0.84
N ALA A 165 -13.25 0.71 -0.95
CA ALA A 165 -12.65 1.56 -1.95
C ALA A 165 -11.61 2.45 -1.29
N ASN A 166 -10.34 2.30 -1.64
CA ASN A 166 -9.27 3.17 -1.18
C ASN A 166 -9.24 4.40 -2.07
N ILE A 167 -9.44 5.56 -1.46
CA ILE A 167 -9.57 6.83 -2.18
C ILE A 167 -8.20 7.48 -2.30
N THR A 168 -7.92 8.02 -3.46
CA THR A 168 -6.71 8.80 -3.75
C THR A 168 -7.09 10.06 -4.53
N ILE A 169 -6.13 10.96 -4.74
CA ILE A 169 -6.37 12.17 -5.55
C ILE A 169 -6.77 11.84 -7.00
N GLU A 170 -6.31 10.70 -7.52
CA GLU A 170 -6.58 10.26 -8.88
C GLU A 170 -7.92 9.52 -9.03
N THR A 171 -8.50 9.07 -7.91
CA THR A 171 -9.74 8.28 -7.91
C THR A 171 -10.87 9.02 -8.64
N ASP A 172 -11.49 8.36 -9.60
CA ASP A 172 -12.51 8.94 -10.43
C ASP A 172 -13.80 8.09 -10.51
N GLU A 173 -14.75 8.54 -11.36
CA GLU A 173 -16.04 7.88 -11.54
C GLU A 173 -15.87 6.44 -12.04
N ASP A 174 -14.88 6.18 -12.92
CA ASP A 174 -14.63 4.86 -13.48
C ASP A 174 -14.08 3.89 -12.46
N ASP A 175 -13.23 4.36 -11.55
CA ASP A 175 -12.70 3.56 -10.46
C ASP A 175 -13.80 3.18 -9.45
N LEU A 176 -14.74 4.09 -9.21
CA LEU A 176 -15.77 3.92 -8.18
C LEU A 176 -17.02 3.20 -8.71
N LEU A 177 -17.54 3.61 -9.86
CA LEU A 177 -18.77 3.06 -10.42
C LEU A 177 -18.52 1.91 -11.37
N GLY A 178 -17.37 1.93 -12.06
CA GLY A 178 -16.99 0.91 -13.02
C GLY A 178 -16.70 1.45 -14.41
N GLY A 179 -16.06 0.63 -15.20
CA GLY A 179 -15.60 0.98 -16.53
C GLY A 179 -15.56 -0.21 -17.49
N PHE A 180 -15.33 0.10 -18.76
CA PHE A 180 -15.13 -0.92 -19.75
C PHE A 180 -13.71 -1.52 -19.65
N ARG A 181 -13.61 -2.83 -19.72
CA ARG A 181 -12.36 -3.60 -19.72
C ARG A 181 -12.32 -4.47 -20.99
N LEU A 182 -11.13 -4.59 -21.59
CA LEU A 182 -10.92 -5.52 -22.69
C LEU A 182 -10.66 -6.92 -22.10
N MET A 183 -11.56 -7.84 -22.36
CA MET A 183 -11.49 -9.23 -21.90
C MET A 183 -11.73 -10.17 -23.07
N ASN A 184 -10.80 -11.09 -23.33
CA ASN A 184 -10.89 -12.07 -24.43
C ASN A 184 -11.17 -11.44 -25.81
N GLY A 185 -10.69 -10.21 -26.06
CA GLY A 185 -10.92 -9.49 -27.31
C GLY A 185 -12.25 -8.73 -27.39
N GLU A 186 -13.07 -8.80 -26.35
CA GLU A 186 -14.35 -8.07 -26.25
C GLU A 186 -14.28 -6.97 -25.20
N THR A 187 -14.99 -5.89 -25.42
CA THR A 187 -15.11 -4.79 -24.45
C THR A 187 -16.30 -5.07 -23.53
N VAL A 188 -16.01 -5.40 -22.27
CA VAL A 188 -16.99 -5.79 -21.26
C VAL A 188 -17.05 -4.73 -20.15
N TRP A 189 -18.26 -4.42 -19.68
CA TRP A 189 -18.44 -3.56 -18.52
C TRP A 189 -18.07 -4.30 -17.22
N HIS A 190 -17.25 -3.67 -16.40
CA HIS A 190 -16.89 -4.14 -15.06
C HIS A 190 -17.46 -3.19 -14.01
N ASP A 191 -18.22 -3.72 -13.06
CA ASP A 191 -18.74 -2.93 -11.94
C ASP A 191 -17.58 -2.49 -11.01
N GLY A 192 -17.59 -1.23 -10.63
CA GLY A 192 -16.69 -0.71 -9.59
C GLY A 192 -17.18 -1.08 -8.18
N PRO A 193 -16.34 -0.83 -7.15
CA PRO A 193 -16.63 -1.21 -5.76
C PRO A 193 -17.95 -0.64 -5.23
N VAL A 194 -18.31 0.56 -5.63
CA VAL A 194 -19.55 1.20 -5.21
C VAL A 194 -20.77 0.47 -5.77
N ILE A 195 -20.78 0.20 -7.07
CA ILE A 195 -21.87 -0.51 -7.74
C ILE A 195 -21.98 -1.95 -7.22
N MET A 196 -20.85 -2.59 -6.98
CA MET A 196 -20.79 -3.92 -6.39
C MET A 196 -21.42 -3.94 -4.98
N ALA A 197 -21.06 -2.99 -4.12
CA ALA A 197 -21.62 -2.86 -2.79
C ALA A 197 -23.14 -2.60 -2.82
N MET A 198 -23.60 -1.70 -3.71
CA MET A 198 -25.03 -1.42 -3.89
C MET A 198 -25.82 -2.66 -4.30
N LYS A 199 -25.34 -3.40 -5.32
CA LYS A 199 -26.00 -4.61 -5.84
C LYS A 199 -26.05 -5.74 -4.82
N ARG A 200 -25.06 -5.83 -3.93
CA ARG A 200 -24.98 -6.87 -2.89
C ARG A 200 -25.68 -6.50 -1.58
N GLY A 201 -25.93 -5.21 -1.34
CA GLY A 201 -26.41 -4.73 -0.03
C GLY A 201 -25.31 -4.75 1.03
N ALA A 202 -24.08 -4.60 0.59
CA ALA A 202 -22.88 -4.64 1.42
C ALA A 202 -22.64 -3.31 2.17
N VAL A 203 -21.74 -3.33 3.15
CA VAL A 203 -21.16 -2.13 3.74
C VAL A 203 -20.04 -1.65 2.84
N LEU A 204 -20.18 -0.45 2.26
CA LEU A 204 -19.14 0.22 1.48
C LEU A 204 -18.27 1.05 2.41
N LEU A 205 -16.97 0.80 2.43
CA LEU A 205 -15.99 1.66 3.08
C LEU A 205 -15.28 2.52 2.02
N LEU A 206 -15.43 3.83 2.13
CA LEU A 206 -14.62 4.82 1.41
C LEU A 206 -13.46 5.20 2.33
N ASP A 207 -12.29 4.62 2.10
CA ASP A 207 -11.14 4.76 2.98
C ASP A 207 -10.25 5.91 2.51
N GLU A 208 -9.83 6.78 3.46
CA GLU A 208 -9.02 7.97 3.22
C GLU A 208 -9.71 8.99 2.28
N ILE A 209 -11.01 9.23 2.53
CA ILE A 209 -11.85 10.06 1.64
C ILE A 209 -11.39 11.53 1.57
N ASP A 210 -10.67 12.01 2.54
CA ASP A 210 -10.08 13.35 2.58
C ASP A 210 -8.93 13.56 1.57
N LEU A 211 -8.45 12.49 0.93
CA LEU A 211 -7.54 12.59 -0.21
C LEU A 211 -8.28 12.84 -1.55
N ALA A 212 -9.60 12.69 -1.57
CA ALA A 212 -10.39 12.77 -2.77
C ALA A 212 -10.31 14.13 -3.47
N SER A 213 -10.25 14.11 -4.79
CA SER A 213 -10.54 15.29 -5.62
C SER A 213 -12.05 15.52 -5.77
N ASN A 214 -12.45 16.64 -6.39
CA ASN A 214 -13.88 16.93 -6.67
C ASN A 214 -14.57 15.85 -7.53
N LYS A 215 -13.87 14.92 -8.13
CA LYS A 215 -14.45 13.79 -8.87
C LYS A 215 -15.33 12.88 -7.99
N ILE A 216 -15.09 12.87 -6.66
CA ILE A 216 -15.88 12.10 -5.70
C ILE A 216 -17.36 12.54 -5.65
N MET A 217 -17.71 13.72 -6.18
CA MET A 217 -19.08 14.24 -6.21
C MET A 217 -20.06 13.35 -6.97
N CYS A 218 -19.59 12.44 -7.82
CA CYS A 218 -20.41 11.40 -8.46
C CYS A 218 -21.14 10.50 -7.45
N LEU A 219 -20.67 10.44 -6.19
CA LEU A 219 -21.28 9.65 -5.12
C LEU A 219 -22.42 10.36 -4.38
N GLN A 220 -22.71 11.62 -4.64
CA GLN A 220 -23.77 12.36 -3.94
C GLN A 220 -25.12 11.62 -3.92
N PRO A 221 -25.67 11.13 -5.06
CA PRO A 221 -26.93 10.40 -5.03
C PRO A 221 -26.87 9.12 -4.19
N ILE A 222 -25.72 8.48 -4.15
CA ILE A 222 -25.50 7.23 -3.42
C ILE A 222 -25.48 7.49 -1.92
N LEU A 223 -24.90 8.61 -1.48
CA LEU A 223 -24.91 9.02 -0.07
C LEU A 223 -26.29 9.45 0.42
N GLU A 224 -27.21 9.74 -0.49
CA GLU A 224 -28.63 9.97 -0.19
C GLU A 224 -29.47 8.67 -0.19
N GLY A 225 -28.83 7.51 -0.43
CA GLY A 225 -29.51 6.22 -0.56
C GLY A 225 -30.29 6.06 -1.86
N SER A 226 -30.06 6.94 -2.83
CA SER A 226 -30.75 6.96 -4.11
C SER A 226 -30.13 5.99 -5.10
N SER A 227 -30.90 5.68 -6.15
CA SER A 227 -30.42 4.94 -7.31
C SER A 227 -29.53 5.79 -8.18
N ILE A 228 -28.56 5.16 -8.84
CA ILE A 228 -27.68 5.84 -9.79
C ILE A 228 -27.89 5.34 -11.22
N TYR A 229 -27.86 6.27 -12.17
CA TYR A 229 -27.89 5.95 -13.60
C TYR A 229 -26.46 5.91 -14.15
N ILE A 230 -26.02 4.73 -14.55
CA ILE A 230 -24.70 4.56 -15.16
C ILE A 230 -24.80 4.91 -16.65
N LYS A 231 -24.40 6.13 -16.98
CA LYS A 231 -24.53 6.71 -18.34
C LYS A 231 -23.87 5.85 -19.42
N LYS A 232 -22.70 5.27 -19.12
CA LYS A 232 -21.90 4.48 -20.07
C LYS A 232 -22.59 3.22 -20.57
N ILE A 233 -23.47 2.64 -19.78
CA ILE A 233 -24.19 1.40 -20.13
C ILE A 233 -25.72 1.60 -20.16
N GLY A 234 -26.21 2.79 -19.91
CA GLY A 234 -27.64 3.12 -19.96
C GLY A 234 -28.49 2.37 -18.93
N LYS A 235 -27.95 2.07 -17.73
CA LYS A 235 -28.65 1.27 -16.72
C LYS A 235 -28.77 1.98 -15.38
N TRP A 236 -29.93 1.80 -14.74
CA TRP A 236 -30.13 2.16 -13.36
C TRP A 236 -29.64 1.06 -12.41
N VAL A 237 -28.96 1.46 -11.33
CA VAL A 237 -28.60 0.57 -10.23
C VAL A 237 -29.31 1.07 -8.97
N HIS A 238 -30.02 0.17 -8.33
CA HIS A 238 -30.76 0.42 -7.09
C HIS A 238 -30.04 -0.22 -5.92
N PRO A 239 -29.88 0.46 -4.77
CA PRO A 239 -29.24 -0.14 -3.61
C PRO A 239 -30.13 -1.26 -3.04
N LYS A 240 -29.54 -2.44 -2.80
CA LYS A 240 -30.20 -3.52 -2.09
C LYS A 240 -30.29 -3.21 -0.60
N LYS A 241 -31.29 -3.81 0.07
CA LYS A 241 -31.47 -3.69 1.52
C LYS A 241 -30.20 -4.08 2.27
N GLY A 242 -29.78 -3.23 3.18
CA GLY A 242 -28.58 -3.43 3.98
C GLY A 242 -27.38 -2.66 3.45
N PHE A 243 -27.42 -2.12 2.23
CA PHE A 243 -26.40 -1.20 1.76
C PHE A 243 -26.28 0.00 2.69
N THR A 244 -25.05 0.35 3.05
CA THR A 244 -24.72 1.60 3.76
C THR A 244 -23.30 2.01 3.44
N VAL A 245 -22.96 3.27 3.69
CA VAL A 245 -21.65 3.83 3.40
C VAL A 245 -21.00 4.29 4.70
N ILE A 246 -19.75 3.90 4.89
CA ILE A 246 -18.89 4.43 5.96
C ILE A 246 -17.66 5.04 5.28
N ALA A 247 -17.33 6.28 5.61
CA ALA A 247 -16.13 6.94 5.14
C ALA A 247 -15.12 7.06 6.29
N THR A 248 -13.83 6.91 6.01
CA THR A 248 -12.76 7.20 6.96
C THR A 248 -11.91 8.36 6.45
N ALA A 249 -11.43 9.19 7.37
CA ALA A 249 -10.57 10.32 7.09
C ALA A 249 -9.57 10.54 8.23
N ASN A 250 -8.47 11.21 7.95
CA ASN A 250 -7.54 11.67 8.97
C ASN A 250 -7.92 13.07 9.48
N THR A 251 -8.64 13.84 8.66
CA THR A 251 -9.16 15.17 8.98
C THR A 251 -10.68 15.14 9.13
N LYS A 252 -11.27 16.25 9.56
CA LYS A 252 -12.73 16.43 9.62
C LYS A 252 -13.31 16.96 8.29
N GLY A 253 -12.57 16.80 7.18
CA GLY A 253 -12.95 17.33 5.87
C GLY A 253 -12.51 18.78 5.64
N GLN A 254 -11.81 19.38 6.58
CA GLN A 254 -11.33 20.77 6.51
C GLN A 254 -9.90 20.89 5.95
N GLY A 255 -9.31 19.75 5.53
CA GLY A 255 -7.89 19.69 5.13
C GLY A 255 -6.97 19.73 6.35
N SER A 256 -5.69 19.99 6.13
CA SER A 256 -4.67 20.14 7.18
C SER A 256 -4.09 21.55 7.10
N ASP A 257 -4.57 22.43 7.95
CA ASP A 257 -4.06 23.82 8.03
C ASP A 257 -2.63 23.86 8.61
N ASP A 258 -2.30 22.84 9.43
CA ASP A 258 -0.98 22.69 10.08
C ASP A 258 0.04 21.88 9.26
N GLY A 259 -0.31 21.45 8.05
CA GLY A 259 0.57 20.66 7.17
C GLY A 259 0.84 19.22 7.63
N ARG A 260 0.29 18.77 8.77
CA ARG A 260 0.51 17.42 9.33
C ARG A 260 -0.04 16.28 8.47
N PHE A 261 -1.11 16.55 7.71
CA PHE A 261 -1.73 15.59 6.80
C PHE A 261 -1.56 16.04 5.35
N ILE A 262 -0.34 15.92 4.85
CA ILE A 262 0.01 16.30 3.47
C ILE A 262 -0.87 15.51 2.48
N GLY A 263 -1.44 16.23 1.51
CA GLY A 263 -2.29 15.65 0.45
C GLY A 263 -3.78 15.56 0.80
N THR A 264 -4.19 15.91 2.03
CA THR A 264 -5.62 16.03 2.34
C THR A 264 -6.19 17.31 1.73
N ASN A 265 -7.42 17.20 1.22
CA ASN A 265 -8.13 18.30 0.58
C ASN A 265 -9.25 18.83 1.50
N VAL A 266 -9.57 20.10 1.34
CA VAL A 266 -10.82 20.65 1.89
C VAL A 266 -11.98 20.05 1.11
N MET A 267 -12.81 19.29 1.78
CA MET A 267 -13.95 18.63 1.18
C MET A 267 -15.14 19.61 1.02
N ASN A 268 -15.95 19.37 -0.01
CA ASN A 268 -17.15 20.16 -0.25
C ASN A 268 -18.16 19.95 0.89
N GLU A 269 -18.64 21.03 1.49
CA GLU A 269 -19.58 21.00 2.62
C GLU A 269 -20.84 20.24 2.28
N SER A 270 -21.39 20.44 1.06
CA SER A 270 -22.61 19.73 0.63
C SER A 270 -22.40 18.20 0.52
N PHE A 271 -21.17 17.75 0.34
CA PHE A 271 -20.83 16.33 0.37
C PHE A 271 -20.75 15.80 1.80
N LEU A 272 -20.14 16.56 2.71
CA LEU A 272 -20.04 16.21 4.14
C LEU A 272 -21.39 16.15 4.82
N GLU A 273 -22.32 17.07 4.52
CA GLU A 273 -23.69 17.11 5.02
C GLU A 273 -24.50 15.82 4.72
N ARG A 274 -24.05 15.02 3.75
CA ARG A 274 -24.67 13.72 3.44
C ARG A 274 -24.26 12.59 4.38
N PHE A 275 -23.36 12.89 5.32
CA PHE A 275 -23.02 11.99 6.42
C PHE A 275 -23.70 12.47 7.71
N PRO A 276 -24.89 11.94 8.06
CA PRO A 276 -25.66 12.41 9.21
C PRO A 276 -24.94 12.17 10.56
N VAL A 277 -23.91 11.32 10.58
CA VAL A 277 -23.12 11.03 11.76
C VAL A 277 -21.64 11.15 11.46
N THR A 278 -20.96 11.98 12.22
CA THR A 278 -19.50 12.05 12.29
C THR A 278 -19.05 11.57 13.66
N VAL A 279 -18.13 10.63 13.71
CA VAL A 279 -17.51 10.13 14.94
C VAL A 279 -16.00 10.27 14.87
N GLU A 280 -15.41 10.70 15.97
CA GLU A 280 -13.96 10.79 16.09
C GLU A 280 -13.41 9.57 16.82
N GLN A 281 -12.55 8.81 16.14
CA GLN A 281 -11.85 7.68 16.71
C GLN A 281 -10.52 8.15 17.27
N THR A 282 -10.38 8.07 18.58
CA THR A 282 -9.13 8.36 19.30
C THR A 282 -8.23 7.12 19.37
N TYR A 283 -7.02 7.27 19.88
CA TYR A 283 -6.20 6.12 20.27
C TYR A 283 -6.86 5.36 21.44
N PRO A 284 -6.60 4.05 21.57
CA PRO A 284 -7.11 3.28 22.69
C PRO A 284 -6.53 3.78 24.03
N THR A 285 -7.24 3.55 25.12
CA THR A 285 -6.68 3.77 26.47
C THR A 285 -5.52 2.82 26.72
N ASN A 286 -4.59 3.19 27.62
CA ASN A 286 -3.39 2.41 27.93
C ASN A 286 -3.73 0.93 28.20
N LYS A 287 -4.77 0.63 29.00
CA LYS A 287 -5.21 -0.75 29.31
C LYS A 287 -5.67 -1.52 28.07
N ILE A 288 -6.31 -0.86 27.12
CA ILE A 288 -6.77 -1.48 25.88
C ILE A 288 -5.58 -1.69 24.95
N GLU A 289 -4.66 -0.73 24.89
CA GLU A 289 -3.46 -0.81 24.07
C GLU A 289 -2.52 -1.92 24.56
N GLU A 290 -2.31 -2.03 25.87
CA GLU A 290 -1.62 -3.17 26.49
C GLU A 290 -2.23 -4.51 26.06
N LYS A 291 -3.56 -4.62 26.08
CA LYS A 291 -4.24 -5.84 25.66
C LYS A 291 -4.04 -6.14 24.16
N ILE A 292 -4.04 -5.11 23.31
CA ILE A 292 -3.77 -5.25 21.87
C ILE A 292 -2.34 -5.77 21.65
N LEU A 293 -1.36 -5.17 22.31
CA LEU A 293 0.04 -5.54 22.15
C LEU A 293 0.36 -6.92 22.75
N ASN A 294 -0.22 -7.27 23.89
CA ASN A 294 -0.10 -8.61 24.44
C ASN A 294 -0.71 -9.68 23.52
N ASN A 295 -1.87 -9.40 22.90
CA ASN A 295 -2.45 -10.29 21.91
C ASN A 295 -1.53 -10.47 20.70
N GLU A 296 -0.83 -9.42 20.28
CA GLU A 296 0.12 -9.49 19.18
C GLU A 296 1.38 -10.28 19.52
N LEU A 297 1.91 -10.16 20.76
CA LEU A 297 2.98 -11.01 21.27
C LEU A 297 2.57 -12.49 21.28
N LEU A 298 1.38 -12.78 21.78
CA LEU A 298 0.85 -14.15 21.85
C LEU A 298 0.69 -14.80 20.47
N LYS A 299 0.35 -14.04 19.42
CA LYS A 299 0.32 -14.56 18.04
C LYS A 299 1.69 -15.04 17.56
N ASN A 300 2.76 -14.50 18.12
CA ASN A 300 4.13 -14.84 17.79
C ASN A 300 4.77 -15.76 18.85
N ASP A 301 3.95 -16.44 19.66
CA ASP A 301 4.37 -17.35 20.75
C ASP A 301 5.33 -16.69 21.76
N ARG A 302 5.13 -15.39 22.04
CA ARG A 302 5.95 -14.61 22.96
C ARG A 302 5.12 -13.99 24.07
N THR A 303 5.79 -13.72 25.18
CA THR A 303 5.23 -12.99 26.34
C THR A 303 6.30 -12.07 26.90
N ASP A 304 6.01 -10.78 26.99
CA ASP A 304 6.86 -9.79 27.66
C ASP A 304 5.98 -8.61 28.09
N GLY A 305 5.33 -8.77 29.24
CA GLY A 305 4.38 -7.78 29.75
C GLY A 305 5.04 -6.46 30.17
N GLU A 306 6.29 -6.49 30.61
CA GLU A 306 7.06 -5.30 30.97
C GLU A 306 7.39 -4.47 29.73
N PHE A 307 7.85 -5.10 28.67
CA PHE A 307 8.08 -4.43 27.40
C PHE A 307 6.82 -3.75 26.86
N VAL A 308 5.68 -4.45 26.90
CA VAL A 308 4.38 -3.89 26.49
C VAL A 308 4.02 -2.67 27.33
N LEU A 309 4.17 -2.76 28.65
CA LEU A 309 3.84 -1.65 29.57
C LEU A 309 4.71 -0.42 29.27
N ASN A 310 6.02 -0.62 29.06
CA ASN A 310 6.96 0.46 28.75
C ASN A 310 6.67 1.08 27.37
N LEU A 311 6.33 0.28 26.36
CA LEU A 311 5.92 0.80 25.05
C LEU A 311 4.66 1.67 25.12
N VAL A 312 3.67 1.25 25.93
CA VAL A 312 2.42 2.02 26.07
C VAL A 312 2.69 3.35 26.79
N LYS A 313 3.47 3.33 27.89
CA LYS A 313 3.87 4.56 28.60
C LYS A 313 4.64 5.52 27.68
N TRP A 314 5.62 4.99 26.97
CA TRP A 314 6.43 5.76 26.01
C TRP A 314 5.57 6.43 24.94
N ALA A 315 4.63 5.67 24.33
CA ALA A 315 3.73 6.23 23.33
C ALA A 315 2.76 7.26 23.90
N ASP A 316 2.32 7.10 25.14
CA ASP A 316 1.41 8.03 25.82
C ASP A 316 2.08 9.38 26.06
N VAL A 317 3.35 9.39 26.50
CA VAL A 317 4.15 10.62 26.66
C VAL A 317 4.30 11.33 25.32
N ILE A 318 4.77 10.62 24.28
CA ILE A 318 4.96 11.23 22.94
C ILE A 318 3.65 11.79 22.39
N ARG A 319 2.53 11.10 22.57
CA ARG A 319 1.22 11.58 22.11
C ARG A 319 0.77 12.85 22.83
N LYS A 320 1.06 12.97 24.12
CA LYS A 320 0.79 14.19 24.89
C LYS A 320 1.64 15.33 24.37
N THR A 321 2.95 15.15 24.30
CA THR A 321 3.88 16.16 23.77
C THR A 321 3.50 16.59 22.33
N PHE A 322 3.06 15.64 21.48
CA PHE A 322 2.56 15.95 20.15
C PHE A 322 1.29 16.82 20.17
N MET A 323 0.35 16.55 21.09
CA MET A 323 -0.87 17.35 21.21
C MET A 323 -0.59 18.77 21.74
N ASP A 324 0.43 18.91 22.58
CA ASP A 324 0.88 20.17 23.14
C ASP A 324 1.80 20.95 22.15
N GLY A 325 2.15 20.34 21.02
CA GLY A 325 2.91 20.98 19.94
C GLY A 325 4.44 20.87 20.10
N GLY A 326 4.92 20.12 21.10
CA GLY A 326 6.35 19.97 21.37
C GLY A 326 7.08 19.00 20.41
N VAL A 327 6.37 18.17 19.65
CA VAL A 327 6.94 17.31 18.60
C VAL A 327 5.99 17.23 17.40
N ASP A 328 6.55 17.04 16.20
CA ASP A 328 5.77 16.94 14.96
C ASP A 328 5.40 15.50 14.58
N GLU A 329 6.03 14.49 15.22
CA GLU A 329 5.82 13.09 14.93
C GLU A 329 5.13 12.37 16.08
N ILE A 330 4.34 11.34 15.72
CA ILE A 330 3.52 10.60 16.70
C ILE A 330 3.78 9.09 16.64
N ILE A 331 3.68 8.44 17.78
CA ILE A 331 3.70 6.97 17.89
C ILE A 331 2.26 6.43 17.92
N SER A 332 1.79 5.94 16.79
CA SER A 332 0.46 5.35 16.64
C SER A 332 0.40 3.93 17.20
N THR A 333 -0.80 3.45 17.53
CA THR A 333 -1.04 2.04 17.90
C THR A 333 -0.54 1.07 16.82
N ARG A 334 -0.70 1.41 15.53
CA ARG A 334 -0.15 0.62 14.42
C ARG A 334 1.37 0.50 14.52
N ARG A 335 2.07 1.58 14.88
CA ARG A 335 3.53 1.54 15.05
C ARG A 335 3.95 0.66 16.22
N LEU A 336 3.23 0.70 17.33
CA LEU A 336 3.47 -0.19 18.47
C LEU A 336 3.32 -1.66 18.06
N VAL A 337 2.28 -2.00 17.31
CA VAL A 337 2.09 -3.36 16.75
C VAL A 337 3.25 -3.74 15.83
N HIS A 338 3.78 -2.82 15.02
CA HIS A 338 4.96 -3.08 14.18
C HIS A 338 6.22 -3.30 15.03
N ILE A 339 6.39 -2.56 16.14
CA ILE A 339 7.52 -2.77 17.07
C ILE A 339 7.45 -4.17 17.69
N ILE A 340 6.27 -4.62 18.11
CA ILE A 340 6.07 -5.99 18.59
C ILE A 340 6.41 -7.03 17.53
N GLY A 341 5.98 -6.81 16.29
CA GLY A 341 6.35 -7.67 15.16
C GLY A 341 7.86 -7.71 14.91
N ALA A 342 8.51 -6.55 14.92
CA ALA A 342 9.97 -6.44 14.77
C ALA A 342 10.71 -7.12 15.94
N PHE A 343 10.25 -6.95 17.17
CA PHE A 343 10.79 -7.64 18.33
C PHE A 343 10.67 -9.18 18.21
N SER A 344 9.55 -9.64 17.67
CA SER A 344 9.35 -11.07 17.43
C SER A 344 10.34 -11.66 16.42
N ILE A 345 10.81 -10.85 15.47
CA ILE A 345 11.76 -11.24 14.43
C ILE A 345 13.22 -11.13 14.93
N PHE A 346 13.57 -10.01 15.55
CA PHE A 346 14.97 -9.67 15.84
C PHE A 346 15.42 -10.02 17.25
N ASP A 347 14.51 -10.37 18.15
CA ASP A 347 14.76 -10.72 19.56
C ASP A 347 15.54 -9.64 20.34
N ASN A 348 15.37 -8.38 19.95
CA ASN A 348 16.05 -7.24 20.55
C ASN A 348 15.10 -6.04 20.59
N LYS A 349 14.73 -5.61 21.80
CA LYS A 349 13.77 -4.52 22.06
C LYS A 349 14.21 -3.20 21.44
N MET A 350 15.43 -2.76 21.77
CA MET A 350 15.96 -1.48 21.29
C MET A 350 16.07 -1.46 19.77
N LYS A 351 16.58 -2.53 19.16
CA LYS A 351 16.66 -2.65 17.71
C LYS A 351 15.29 -2.59 17.05
N ALA A 352 14.27 -3.23 17.64
CA ALA A 352 12.91 -3.22 17.13
C ALA A 352 12.31 -1.81 17.14
N ILE A 353 12.51 -1.07 18.25
CA ILE A 353 12.08 0.33 18.37
C ILE A 353 12.81 1.19 17.36
N GLU A 354 14.15 1.15 17.34
CA GLU A 354 15.00 1.93 16.44
C GLU A 354 14.58 1.76 14.98
N MET A 355 14.44 0.53 14.52
CA MET A 355 14.02 0.25 13.12
C MET A 355 12.64 0.85 12.80
N CYS A 356 11.71 0.82 13.75
CA CYS A 356 10.36 1.36 13.55
C CYS A 356 10.28 2.88 13.60
N VAL A 357 11.25 3.57 14.21
CA VAL A 357 11.33 5.04 14.26
C VAL A 357 12.34 5.63 13.28
N SER A 358 13.15 4.81 12.58
CA SER A 358 14.22 5.23 11.67
C SER A 358 13.77 6.06 10.45
N ARG A 359 12.47 6.17 10.18
CA ARG A 359 11.95 7.06 9.14
C ARG A 359 11.84 8.52 9.59
N PHE A 360 11.88 8.77 10.89
CA PHE A 360 11.86 10.12 11.43
C PHE A 360 13.21 10.80 11.18
N ASP A 361 13.26 12.11 11.28
CA ASP A 361 14.51 12.84 11.29
C ASP A 361 15.40 12.40 12.47
N SER A 362 16.69 12.72 12.41
CA SER A 362 17.66 12.21 13.39
C SER A 362 17.38 12.73 14.80
N GLU A 363 16.97 13.99 14.94
CA GLU A 363 16.70 14.65 16.23
C GLU A 363 15.48 14.01 16.91
N THR A 364 14.36 13.91 16.21
CA THR A 364 13.16 13.22 16.70
C THR A 364 13.43 11.75 17.02
N LYS A 365 14.18 11.04 16.15
CA LYS A 365 14.55 9.64 16.40
C LYS A 365 15.34 9.51 17.70
N ASP A 366 16.38 10.30 17.87
CA ASP A 366 17.29 10.22 19.03
C ASP A 366 16.53 10.58 20.32
N SER A 367 15.69 11.62 20.29
CA SER A 367 14.79 11.98 21.39
C SER A 367 13.85 10.87 21.79
N PHE A 368 13.24 10.18 20.81
CA PHE A 368 12.33 9.08 21.10
C PHE A 368 13.03 7.85 21.67
N LEU A 369 14.26 7.56 21.23
CA LEU A 369 15.07 6.45 21.77
C LEU A 369 15.56 6.77 23.18
N ASP A 370 15.99 7.99 23.47
CA ASP A 370 16.39 8.45 24.79
C ASP A 370 15.22 8.39 25.78
N LEU A 371 14.03 8.89 25.36
CA LEU A 371 12.80 8.80 26.16
C LEU A 371 12.46 7.34 26.48
N TYR A 372 12.56 6.40 25.50
CA TYR A 372 12.29 5.00 25.78
C TYR A 372 13.27 4.43 26.80
N THR A 373 14.54 4.76 26.70
CA THR A 373 15.58 4.32 27.65
C THR A 373 15.28 4.79 29.08
N LYS A 374 14.80 6.03 29.24
CA LYS A 374 14.36 6.57 30.53
C LYS A 374 13.14 5.84 31.09
N VAL A 375 12.15 5.55 30.25
CA VAL A 375 10.96 4.78 30.63
C VAL A 375 11.34 3.35 31.04
N ASP A 376 12.23 2.69 30.33
CA ASP A 376 12.72 1.31 30.63
C ASP A 376 13.53 1.28 31.92
N ALA A 377 14.25 2.37 32.25
CA ALA A 377 14.95 2.53 33.54
C ALA A 377 14.02 2.84 34.72
N GLY A 378 12.72 2.96 34.52
CA GLY A 378 11.72 3.17 35.57
C GLY A 378 11.55 4.61 36.03
N VAL A 379 12.01 5.60 35.26
CA VAL A 379 11.74 7.03 35.53
C VAL A 379 10.25 7.29 35.41
N SER A 380 9.66 8.02 36.38
CA SER A 380 8.23 8.28 36.40
C SER A 380 7.82 9.25 35.28
N VAL A 381 6.60 9.05 34.74
CA VAL A 381 6.07 9.92 33.66
C VAL A 381 5.95 11.39 34.13
N GLU A 382 5.66 11.58 35.42
CA GLU A 382 5.56 12.92 36.04
C GLU A 382 6.92 13.64 36.08
N GLU A 383 8.02 12.91 36.32
CA GLU A 383 9.39 13.46 36.27
C GLU A 383 9.87 13.74 34.82
N LEU A 384 9.29 13.06 33.84
CA LEU A 384 9.61 13.26 32.43
C LEU A 384 8.89 14.49 31.85
N THR A 385 7.65 14.75 32.27
CA THR A 385 6.89 15.94 31.85
C THR A 385 7.33 17.21 32.55
N SER A 386 7.68 17.16 33.85
CA SER A 386 8.15 18.35 34.60
C SER A 386 9.53 18.87 34.13
N LYS A 387 10.40 17.98 33.64
CA LYS A 387 11.70 18.41 33.09
C LYS A 387 11.62 19.08 31.74
N SER A 388 10.62 18.74 30.92
CA SER A 388 10.40 19.44 29.64
C SER A 388 9.85 20.87 29.87
N GLU A 389 9.04 21.06 30.89
CA GLU A 389 8.54 22.40 31.28
C GLU A 389 9.66 23.29 31.88
N GLU A 390 10.58 22.71 32.68
CA GLU A 390 11.74 23.44 33.22
C GLU A 390 12.78 23.81 32.13
N GLU A 391 13.01 22.93 31.14
CA GLU A 391 13.93 23.18 30.02
C GLU A 391 13.36 24.23 29.04
N GLU A 392 12.04 24.32 28.84
CA GLU A 392 11.39 25.36 28.05
C GLU A 392 11.39 26.73 28.76
N GLU A 393 11.18 26.76 30.09
CA GLU A 393 11.28 28.00 30.88
C GLU A 393 12.73 28.56 30.90
N ASP A 394 13.75 27.70 30.98
CA ASP A 394 15.15 28.08 30.93
C ASP A 394 15.58 28.58 29.54
N GLU A 395 15.04 28.09 28.43
CA GLU A 395 15.29 28.57 27.07
C GLU A 395 14.55 29.89 26.78
N GLU A 396 13.38 30.17 27.36
CA GLU A 396 12.68 31.44 27.24
C GLU A 396 13.39 32.53 28.06
N GLU A 397 13.92 32.24 29.25
CA GLU A 397 14.70 33.23 30.04
C GLU A 397 16.03 33.62 29.37
N ILE A 398 16.69 32.68 28.65
CA ILE A 398 17.95 32.96 27.94
C ILE A 398 17.72 33.88 26.71
N ASN A 399 16.54 33.75 26.06
CA ASN A 399 16.22 34.61 24.91
C ASN A 399 15.76 36.03 25.27
N ASP A 400 15.26 36.24 26.49
CA ASP A 400 14.81 37.57 26.95
C ASP A 400 15.96 38.45 27.50
N GLU A 401 17.14 37.88 27.85
CA GLU A 401 18.33 38.62 28.26
C GLU A 401 19.23 39.10 27.09
N GLY A 402 18.88 38.77 25.85
CA GLY A 402 19.69 39.05 24.63
C GLY A 402 19.38 40.39 23.93
N ASP A 403 18.38 41.17 24.34
CA ASP A 403 17.98 42.44 23.72
C ASP A 403 18.20 43.63 24.65
N PHE A 404 19.48 43.96 24.88
CA PHE A 404 19.89 45.30 25.41
C PHE A 404 21.12 45.81 24.67
#